data_88b8309c55b90952393931d76078d133
#
_entry.id   88b8309c55b90952393931d76078d133
#
_cell.length_a   1.000
_cell.length_b   1.000
_cell.length_c   1.000
_cell.angle_alpha   90.00
_cell.angle_beta   90.00
_cell.angle_gamma   90.00
#
_symmetry.space_group_name_H-M   'P 1'
#
loop_
_entity.id
_entity.type
_entity.pdbx_description
1 polymer ?
#
loop_
_entity_poly.entity_id
_entity_poly.type
_entity_poly.pdbx_seq_one_letter_code
_entity_poly.pdbx_strand_id
1 'polypeptide(L)'
;MLAAIMFCGFTVTVLSACSSDDDKTETPQEQAVKMFYVVEVSDDVLKVADVEVNYVDQTGAKQKEVMTSKEWIKALDTKTLPLTEGLWAKITPKSAVASGNYQLKVTTAAGYEAKLANGKSVFDGYGSDPEAAPTAAQTAEEVAAWCAKSPIVGFTVSKEGYAKQTKVDFGGNDGGSSNPDNGLGSYLCAKIMELLGYKEYNC
;
A
#
# COMPACT_ATOMS: atom_id res chain seq x y z
N MET A 1 49.78 -8.07 -18.37
CA MET A 1 49.05 -9.31 -18.03
C MET A 1 47.60 -9.14 -18.54
N LEU A 2 47.27 -9.77 -19.67
CA LEU A 2 45.94 -9.78 -20.25
C LEU A 2 45.16 -10.91 -19.60
N ALA A 3 43.98 -10.62 -19.02
CA ALA A 3 43.02 -11.63 -18.61
C ALA A 3 41.91 -11.75 -19.66
N ALA A 4 41.89 -12.89 -20.33
CA ALA A 4 40.91 -13.24 -21.35
C ALA A 4 39.60 -13.68 -20.66
N ILE A 5 38.48 -13.02 -20.97
CA ILE A 5 37.13 -13.44 -20.56
C ILE A 5 36.61 -14.40 -21.63
N MET A 6 36.47 -15.68 -21.26
CA MET A 6 35.81 -16.71 -22.09
C MET A 6 34.28 -16.48 -22.05
N PHE A 7 33.71 -16.14 -23.21
CA PHE A 7 32.29 -16.23 -23.47
C PHE A 7 31.92 -17.68 -23.77
N CYS A 8 31.23 -18.36 -22.86
CA CYS A 8 30.56 -19.63 -23.14
C CYS A 8 29.24 -19.36 -23.86
N GLY A 9 29.23 -19.52 -25.18
CA GLY A 9 28.02 -19.52 -25.97
C GLY A 9 27.22 -20.80 -25.75
N PHE A 10 26.01 -20.66 -25.18
CA PHE A 10 25.03 -21.74 -25.17
C PHE A 10 24.23 -21.71 -26.49
N THR A 11 24.55 -22.60 -27.40
CA THR A 11 23.73 -22.87 -28.57
C THR A 11 22.58 -23.80 -28.15
N VAL A 12 21.36 -23.27 -28.11
CA VAL A 12 20.15 -24.07 -27.97
C VAL A 12 19.77 -24.62 -29.35
N THR A 13 20.01 -25.89 -29.57
CA THR A 13 19.50 -26.64 -30.72
C THR A 13 18.01 -26.91 -30.51
N VAL A 14 17.17 -26.27 -31.30
CA VAL A 14 15.73 -26.57 -31.38
C VAL A 14 15.55 -27.83 -32.18
N LEU A 15 15.26 -28.96 -31.56
CA LEU A 15 14.78 -30.17 -32.21
C LEU A 15 13.27 -30.03 -32.43
N SER A 16 12.87 -29.79 -33.69
CA SER A 16 11.48 -29.92 -34.13
C SER A 16 11.12 -31.41 -34.17
N ALA A 17 10.36 -31.87 -33.17
CA ALA A 17 9.63 -33.11 -33.22
C ALA A 17 8.14 -32.79 -33.39
N CYS A 18 7.58 -33.00 -34.58
CA CYS A 18 6.14 -33.07 -34.79
C CYS A 18 5.61 -34.29 -34.06
N SER A 19 4.85 -34.06 -33.01
CA SER A 19 3.91 -35.04 -32.46
C SER A 19 2.66 -34.27 -32.08
N SER A 20 1.56 -34.57 -32.75
CA SER A 20 0.23 -34.10 -32.47
C SER A 20 -0.25 -34.75 -31.17
N ASP A 21 -0.25 -33.96 -30.10
CA ASP A 21 -1.15 -34.09 -28.96
C ASP A 21 -1.34 -32.70 -28.33
N ASP A 22 -2.60 -32.30 -28.23
CA ASP A 22 -3.05 -31.01 -27.72
C ASP A 22 -2.82 -30.89 -26.20
N ASP A 23 -1.59 -30.93 -25.75
CA ASP A 23 -1.23 -30.49 -24.41
C ASP A 23 -0.61 -29.08 -24.53
N LYS A 24 -1.49 -28.09 -24.62
CA LYS A 24 -1.11 -26.70 -24.44
C LYS A 24 -0.59 -26.56 -23.01
N THR A 25 0.69 -26.79 -22.82
CA THR A 25 1.41 -26.34 -21.63
C THR A 25 1.35 -24.81 -21.68
N GLU A 26 0.30 -24.25 -21.05
CA GLU A 26 0.18 -22.80 -20.90
C GLU A 26 1.42 -22.32 -20.15
N THR A 27 2.27 -21.60 -20.85
CA THR A 27 3.40 -20.91 -20.22
C THR A 27 2.81 -20.04 -19.12
N PRO A 28 3.26 -20.14 -17.85
CA PRO A 28 2.76 -19.30 -16.79
C PRO A 28 2.92 -17.83 -17.21
N GLN A 29 1.82 -17.13 -17.45
CA GLN A 29 1.84 -15.73 -17.80
C GLN A 29 2.18 -14.97 -16.53
N GLU A 30 3.33 -14.27 -16.52
CA GLU A 30 3.70 -13.41 -15.40
C GLU A 30 2.57 -12.41 -15.15
N GLN A 31 2.05 -12.40 -13.93
CA GLN A 31 1.01 -11.48 -13.51
C GLN A 31 1.67 -10.16 -13.12
N ALA A 32 1.37 -9.08 -13.84
CA ALA A 32 1.82 -7.76 -13.43
C ALA A 32 0.88 -7.25 -12.31
N VAL A 33 1.45 -6.95 -11.17
CA VAL A 33 0.72 -6.38 -10.02
C VAL A 33 1.39 -5.08 -9.62
N LYS A 34 0.59 -4.05 -9.45
CA LYS A 34 1.01 -2.75 -8.94
C LYS A 34 0.31 -2.48 -7.62
N MET A 35 1.10 -2.23 -6.57
CA MET A 35 0.64 -1.92 -5.23
C MET A 35 0.69 -0.40 -5.02
N PHE A 36 -0.25 0.15 -4.26
CA PHE A 36 -0.34 1.58 -3.97
C PHE A 36 -0.58 1.82 -2.50
N TYR A 37 0.11 2.81 -1.98
CA TYR A 37 -0.06 3.30 -0.62
C TYR A 37 -0.19 4.80 -0.62
N VAL A 38 -1.14 5.32 0.14
CA VAL A 38 -1.36 6.75 0.33
C VAL A 38 -1.57 7.03 1.81
N VAL A 39 -0.88 8.04 2.32
CA VAL A 39 -1.13 8.63 3.63
C VAL A 39 -1.27 10.14 3.44
N GLU A 40 -2.36 10.71 3.91
CA GLU A 40 -2.59 12.14 3.93
C GLU A 40 -2.87 12.61 5.36
N VAL A 41 -2.29 13.75 5.72
CA VAL A 41 -2.53 14.38 7.01
C VAL A 41 -2.82 15.86 6.84
N SER A 42 -3.61 16.43 7.75
CA SER A 42 -3.82 17.87 7.80
C SER A 42 -2.54 18.62 8.25
N ASP A 43 -2.46 19.90 7.94
CA ASP A 43 -1.31 20.75 8.29
C ASP A 43 -0.98 20.74 9.79
N ASP A 44 -2.00 20.62 10.63
CA ASP A 44 -1.83 20.69 12.08
C ASP A 44 -1.25 19.40 12.66
N VAL A 45 -1.43 18.26 12.01
CA VAL A 45 -0.83 16.99 12.47
C VAL A 45 0.69 17.11 12.51
N LEU A 46 1.33 17.61 11.45
CA LEU A 46 2.80 17.73 11.40
C LEU A 46 3.36 18.79 12.36
N LYS A 47 2.52 19.71 12.88
CA LYS A 47 2.91 20.67 13.92
C LYS A 47 3.01 20.01 15.29
N VAL A 48 2.09 19.08 15.60
CA VAL A 48 1.92 18.52 16.95
C VAL A 48 2.39 17.07 17.08
N ALA A 49 2.65 16.37 15.96
CA ALA A 49 3.05 14.97 15.94
C ALA A 49 4.07 14.68 14.85
N ASP A 50 4.81 13.59 15.03
CA ASP A 50 5.61 12.96 14.01
C ASP A 50 4.82 11.78 13.43
N VAL A 51 4.89 11.59 12.12
CA VAL A 51 4.19 10.51 11.41
C VAL A 51 5.22 9.60 10.75
N GLU A 52 5.26 8.34 11.19
CA GLU A 52 6.05 7.27 10.59
C GLU A 52 5.12 6.37 9.78
N VAL A 53 5.35 6.26 8.48
CA VAL A 53 4.61 5.37 7.60
C VAL A 53 5.31 4.02 7.56
N ASN A 54 4.62 3.00 8.04
CA ASN A 54 5.07 1.60 7.98
C ASN A 54 4.26 0.89 6.89
N TYR A 55 4.92 0.19 5.97
CA TYR A 55 4.26 -0.49 4.87
C TYR A 55 4.94 -1.82 4.52
N VAL A 56 4.21 -2.69 3.83
CA VAL A 56 4.76 -3.94 3.28
C VAL A 56 5.22 -3.69 1.86
N ASP A 57 6.47 -3.97 1.54
CA ASP A 57 7.00 -3.79 0.19
C ASP A 57 6.65 -4.97 -0.75
N GLN A 58 7.06 -4.87 -2.01
CA GLN A 58 6.80 -5.88 -3.05
C GLN A 58 7.46 -7.24 -2.78
N THR A 59 8.34 -7.34 -1.80
CA THR A 59 8.98 -8.60 -1.37
C THR A 59 8.29 -9.21 -0.14
N GLY A 60 7.30 -8.52 0.42
CA GLY A 60 6.65 -8.86 1.68
C GLY A 60 7.42 -8.37 2.92
N ALA A 61 8.51 -7.62 2.75
CA ALA A 61 9.26 -7.05 3.85
C ALA A 61 8.61 -5.77 4.39
N LYS A 62 8.68 -5.59 5.71
CA LYS A 62 8.18 -4.38 6.37
C LYS A 62 9.20 -3.25 6.24
N GLN A 63 8.74 -2.14 5.74
CA GLN A 63 9.52 -0.91 5.56
C GLN A 63 8.94 0.21 6.38
N LYS A 64 9.73 1.27 6.62
CA LYS A 64 9.29 2.47 7.30
C LYS A 64 9.93 3.73 6.75
N GLU A 65 9.15 4.79 6.68
CA GLU A 65 9.56 6.12 6.22
C GLU A 65 8.91 7.20 7.10
N VAL A 66 9.62 8.29 7.35
CA VAL A 66 9.07 9.42 8.11
C VAL A 66 8.44 10.41 7.14
N MET A 67 7.21 10.84 7.41
CA MET A 67 6.55 11.89 6.63
C MET A 67 7.18 13.25 6.92
N THR A 68 7.54 13.94 5.86
CA THR A 68 8.03 15.34 5.91
C THR A 68 7.09 16.33 5.22
N SER A 69 6.01 15.82 4.60
CA SER A 69 4.97 16.58 3.90
C SER A 69 3.60 16.03 4.27
N LYS A 70 2.53 16.76 3.94
CA LYS A 70 1.14 16.37 4.22
C LYS A 70 0.71 15.12 3.47
N GLU A 71 1.41 14.77 2.45
CA GLU A 71 1.12 13.64 1.58
C GLU A 71 2.34 12.76 1.45
N TRP A 72 2.11 11.45 1.59
CA TRP A 72 3.08 10.41 1.29
C TRP A 72 2.42 9.38 0.38
N ILE A 73 3.07 9.09 -0.73
CA ILE A 73 2.57 8.17 -1.75
C ILE A 73 3.68 7.18 -2.11
N LYS A 74 3.31 5.91 -2.28
CA LYS A 74 4.21 4.86 -2.73
C LYS A 74 3.51 3.99 -3.76
N ALA A 75 4.19 3.75 -4.89
CA ALA A 75 3.80 2.74 -5.86
C ALA A 75 4.92 1.70 -5.98
N LEU A 76 4.57 0.42 -5.98
CA LEU A 76 5.49 -0.70 -6.05
C LEU A 76 4.99 -1.70 -7.08
N ASP A 77 5.90 -2.23 -7.90
CA ASP A 77 5.57 -3.25 -8.90
C ASP A 77 6.04 -4.62 -8.42
N THR A 78 5.19 -5.63 -8.57
CA THR A 78 5.52 -7.04 -8.35
C THR A 78 4.95 -7.91 -9.46
N LYS A 79 5.45 -9.14 -9.55
CA LYS A 79 4.95 -10.12 -10.52
C LYS A 79 4.34 -11.35 -9.84
N THR A 80 4.15 -11.28 -8.53
CA THR A 80 3.77 -12.44 -7.71
C THR A 80 2.42 -12.25 -7.06
N LEU A 81 1.52 -13.23 -7.23
CA LEU A 81 0.36 -13.46 -6.40
C LEU A 81 0.47 -14.87 -5.78
N PRO A 82 0.01 -15.12 -4.55
CA PRO A 82 -0.64 -14.16 -3.67
C PRO A 82 0.33 -13.16 -3.05
N LEU A 83 -0.18 -12.00 -2.64
CA LEU A 83 0.59 -11.00 -1.90
C LEU A 83 -0.17 -10.53 -0.65
N THR A 84 0.56 -9.92 0.27
CA THR A 84 -0.02 -9.24 1.43
C THR A 84 0.36 -7.77 1.37
N GLU A 85 -0.62 -6.89 1.50
CA GLU A 85 -0.43 -5.46 1.64
C GLU A 85 -0.73 -5.02 3.07
N GLY A 86 0.01 -4.04 3.53
CA GLY A 86 -0.21 -3.45 4.83
C GLY A 86 0.35 -2.04 4.88
N LEU A 87 -0.39 -1.16 5.55
CA LEU A 87 -0.05 0.23 5.75
C LEU A 87 -0.45 0.65 7.16
N TRP A 88 0.47 1.26 7.90
CA TRP A 88 0.22 1.84 9.21
C TRP A 88 0.83 3.24 9.28
N ALA A 89 -0.01 4.25 9.44
CA ALA A 89 0.43 5.60 9.76
C ALA A 89 0.56 5.73 11.27
N LYS A 90 1.74 5.46 11.80
CA LYS A 90 2.05 5.61 13.22
C LYS A 90 2.24 7.08 13.56
N ILE A 91 1.32 7.62 14.37
CA ILE A 91 1.32 9.02 14.77
C ILE A 91 1.82 9.11 16.22
N THR A 92 2.90 9.85 16.45
CA THR A 92 3.50 10.02 17.77
C THR A 92 3.46 11.50 18.15
N PRO A 93 2.80 11.88 19.27
CA PRO A 93 2.75 13.28 19.68
C PRO A 93 4.15 13.80 20.01
N LYS A 94 4.44 15.04 19.65
CA LYS A 94 5.68 15.73 20.05
C LYS A 94 5.69 15.99 21.55
N SER A 95 6.87 16.10 22.13
CA SER A 95 7.05 16.23 23.58
C SER A 95 6.51 17.52 24.19
N ALA A 96 6.28 18.56 23.39
CA ALA A 96 5.85 19.89 23.86
C ALA A 96 4.69 20.42 23.00
N VAL A 97 3.54 19.73 23.09
CA VAL A 97 2.31 20.20 22.45
C VAL A 97 1.62 21.20 23.36
N ALA A 98 1.44 22.45 22.89
CA ALA A 98 0.63 23.43 23.58
C ALA A 98 -0.87 23.12 23.40
N SER A 99 -1.70 23.59 24.34
CA SER A 99 -3.16 23.58 24.11
C SER A 99 -3.51 24.54 22.97
N GLY A 100 -4.39 24.11 22.07
CA GLY A 100 -4.76 24.90 20.90
C GLY A 100 -5.87 24.28 20.06
N ASN A 101 -6.31 25.03 19.06
CA ASN A 101 -7.28 24.53 18.09
C ASN A 101 -6.53 23.88 16.93
N TYR A 102 -6.52 22.55 16.89
CA TYR A 102 -5.87 21.77 15.84
C TYR A 102 -6.91 21.04 15.00
N GLN A 103 -6.79 21.14 13.69
CA GLN A 103 -7.56 20.29 12.76
C GLN A 103 -6.76 19.01 12.52
N LEU A 104 -6.97 18.02 13.37
CA LEU A 104 -6.27 16.74 13.27
C LEU A 104 -7.06 15.79 12.40
N LYS A 105 -6.52 15.50 11.22
CA LYS A 105 -7.08 14.51 10.27
C LYS A 105 -5.95 13.69 9.67
N VAL A 106 -6.19 12.37 9.54
CA VAL A 106 -5.32 11.44 8.83
C VAL A 106 -6.20 10.55 7.97
N THR A 107 -5.75 10.28 6.76
CA THR A 107 -6.41 9.36 5.82
C THR A 107 -5.36 8.42 5.28
N THR A 108 -5.66 7.13 5.23
CA THR A 108 -4.77 6.09 4.72
C THR A 108 -5.48 5.23 3.70
N ALA A 109 -4.78 4.82 2.64
CA ALA A 109 -5.27 3.82 1.71
C ALA A 109 -4.14 2.91 1.24
N ALA A 110 -4.48 1.66 1.03
CA ALA A 110 -3.65 0.67 0.34
C ALA A 110 -4.51 -0.02 -0.70
N GLY A 111 -3.96 -0.24 -1.90
CA GLY A 111 -4.69 -0.86 -2.99
C GLY A 111 -3.76 -1.46 -4.03
N TYR A 112 -4.33 -2.23 -4.95
CA TYR A 112 -3.58 -2.89 -6.00
C TYR A 112 -4.33 -2.86 -7.34
N GLU A 113 -3.57 -2.94 -8.41
CA GLU A 113 -4.02 -3.32 -9.73
C GLU A 113 -3.31 -4.61 -10.13
N ALA A 114 -4.05 -5.64 -10.49
CA ALA A 114 -3.49 -6.90 -10.96
C ALA A 114 -3.99 -7.22 -12.38
N LYS A 115 -3.05 -7.52 -13.28
CA LYS A 115 -3.37 -8.07 -14.60
C LYS A 115 -3.28 -9.58 -14.54
N LEU A 116 -4.43 -10.24 -14.49
CA LEU A 116 -4.53 -11.68 -14.34
C LEU A 116 -4.10 -12.43 -15.61
N ALA A 117 -3.77 -13.71 -15.46
CA ALA A 117 -3.36 -14.58 -16.56
C ALA A 117 -4.38 -14.67 -17.71
N ASN A 118 -5.67 -14.49 -17.42
CA ASN A 118 -6.74 -14.45 -18.42
C ASN A 118 -6.87 -13.10 -19.14
N GLY A 119 -5.94 -12.15 -18.90
CA GLY A 119 -5.93 -10.82 -19.49
C GLY A 119 -6.87 -9.80 -18.81
N LYS A 120 -7.65 -10.20 -17.79
CA LYS A 120 -8.52 -9.31 -17.03
C LYS A 120 -7.68 -8.48 -16.05
N SER A 121 -7.95 -7.17 -15.97
CA SER A 121 -7.46 -6.32 -14.88
C SER A 121 -8.45 -6.32 -13.72
N VAL A 122 -7.93 -6.41 -12.50
CA VAL A 122 -8.66 -6.26 -11.25
C VAL A 122 -8.03 -5.11 -10.48
N PHE A 123 -8.86 -4.23 -9.98
CA PHE A 123 -8.46 -3.15 -9.08
C PHE A 123 -9.30 -3.24 -7.81
N ASP A 124 -8.67 -3.19 -6.64
CA ASP A 124 -9.35 -3.18 -5.35
C ASP A 124 -8.41 -2.59 -4.28
N GLY A 125 -8.95 -2.31 -3.08
CA GLY A 125 -8.18 -1.80 -1.97
C GLY A 125 -9.04 -1.43 -0.77
N TYR A 126 -8.35 -0.99 0.27
CA TYR A 126 -8.95 -0.63 1.54
C TYR A 126 -8.41 0.71 2.02
N GLY A 127 -9.29 1.50 2.64
CA GLY A 127 -8.93 2.78 3.24
C GLY A 127 -9.34 2.85 4.71
N SER A 128 -8.74 3.77 5.42
CA SER A 128 -9.16 4.17 6.76
C SER A 128 -9.13 5.70 6.85
N ASP A 129 -10.25 6.27 7.24
CA ASP A 129 -10.44 7.70 7.47
C ASP A 129 -11.00 7.87 8.90
N PRO A 130 -10.14 7.72 9.93
CA PRO A 130 -10.59 7.83 11.30
C PRO A 130 -11.17 9.22 11.55
N GLU A 131 -12.14 9.29 12.45
CA GLU A 131 -12.82 10.52 12.81
C GLU A 131 -11.83 11.63 13.09
N ALA A 132 -12.00 12.78 12.42
CA ALA A 132 -11.21 13.96 12.68
C ALA A 132 -11.40 14.42 14.13
N ALA A 133 -10.35 14.97 14.73
CA ALA A 133 -10.49 15.56 16.05
C ALA A 133 -11.50 16.70 16.01
N PRO A 134 -12.28 16.90 17.09
CA PRO A 134 -13.22 18.01 17.19
C PRO A 134 -12.49 19.35 17.03
N THR A 135 -13.15 20.31 16.42
CA THR A 135 -12.60 21.66 16.16
C THR A 135 -12.47 22.55 17.41
N ALA A 136 -12.76 22.03 18.60
CA ALA A 136 -12.60 22.72 19.87
C ALA A 136 -11.12 22.79 20.27
N ALA A 137 -10.80 23.69 21.21
CA ALA A 137 -9.46 23.74 21.79
C ALA A 137 -9.12 22.40 22.45
N GLN A 138 -7.95 21.85 22.12
CA GLN A 138 -7.47 20.55 22.60
C GLN A 138 -6.30 20.75 23.55
N THR A 139 -6.26 19.92 24.59
CA THR A 139 -5.11 19.79 25.48
C THR A 139 -4.05 18.86 24.87
N ALA A 140 -2.87 18.83 25.46
CA ALA A 140 -1.81 17.88 25.04
C ALA A 140 -2.26 16.42 25.19
N GLU A 141 -3.05 16.10 26.23
CA GLU A 141 -3.59 14.76 26.48
C GLU A 141 -4.61 14.35 25.39
N GLU A 142 -5.47 15.28 24.95
CA GLU A 142 -6.43 15.02 23.88
C GLU A 142 -5.74 14.81 22.53
N VAL A 143 -4.68 15.58 22.24
CA VAL A 143 -3.83 15.35 21.05
C VAL A 143 -3.16 13.98 21.14
N ALA A 144 -2.60 13.61 22.29
CA ALA A 144 -1.99 12.30 22.49
C ALA A 144 -3.01 11.15 22.33
N ALA A 145 -4.22 11.30 22.86
CA ALA A 145 -5.31 10.34 22.71
C ALA A 145 -5.76 10.18 21.26
N TRP A 146 -5.77 11.29 20.48
CA TRP A 146 -6.04 11.20 19.04
C TRP A 146 -4.92 10.49 18.29
N CYS A 147 -3.64 10.80 18.58
CA CYS A 147 -2.49 10.13 17.96
C CYS A 147 -2.49 8.62 18.22
N ALA A 148 -2.98 8.16 19.37
CA ALA A 148 -3.08 6.75 19.70
C ALA A 148 -4.04 5.96 18.77
N LYS A 149 -4.92 6.63 18.02
CA LYS A 149 -5.83 6.04 17.05
C LYS A 149 -5.18 5.82 15.68
N SER A 150 -3.86 5.82 15.61
CA SER A 150 -3.06 5.64 14.37
C SER A 150 -3.66 4.60 13.42
N PRO A 151 -4.09 5.00 12.19
CA PRO A 151 -4.83 4.10 11.31
C PRO A 151 -3.94 3.01 10.71
N ILE A 152 -4.49 1.82 10.61
CA ILE A 152 -3.85 0.66 10.01
C ILE A 152 -4.78 0.01 8.98
N VAL A 153 -4.24 -0.35 7.83
CA VAL A 153 -4.94 -1.07 6.74
C VAL A 153 -4.14 -2.29 6.38
N GLY A 154 -4.79 -3.43 6.18
CA GLY A 154 -4.12 -4.65 5.75
C GLY A 154 -5.05 -5.61 5.03
N PHE A 155 -4.56 -6.24 3.97
CA PHE A 155 -5.29 -7.24 3.21
C PHE A 155 -4.35 -8.19 2.47
N THR A 156 -4.88 -9.32 2.06
CA THR A 156 -4.21 -10.30 1.18
C THR A 156 -4.92 -10.34 -0.16
N VAL A 157 -4.16 -10.48 -1.24
CA VAL A 157 -4.68 -10.71 -2.60
C VAL A 157 -4.39 -12.14 -2.99
N SER A 158 -5.42 -12.90 -3.36
CA SER A 158 -5.30 -14.28 -3.81
C SER A 158 -4.68 -14.37 -5.21
N LYS A 159 -4.34 -15.60 -5.65
CA LYS A 159 -3.87 -15.85 -7.03
C LYS A 159 -4.89 -15.47 -8.09
N GLU A 160 -6.18 -15.53 -7.72
CA GLU A 160 -7.31 -15.17 -8.59
C GLU A 160 -7.58 -13.65 -8.59
N GLY A 161 -6.80 -12.86 -7.84
CA GLY A 161 -6.92 -11.42 -7.77
C GLY A 161 -8.03 -10.92 -6.84
N TYR A 162 -8.48 -11.71 -5.86
CA TYR A 162 -9.47 -11.28 -4.87
C TYR A 162 -8.80 -10.80 -3.59
N ALA A 163 -9.16 -9.60 -3.15
CA ALA A 163 -8.71 -9.06 -1.89
C ALA A 163 -9.53 -9.59 -0.71
N LYS A 164 -8.85 -9.87 0.40
CA LYS A 164 -9.45 -10.20 1.68
C LYS A 164 -8.73 -9.45 2.78
N GLN A 165 -9.48 -8.70 3.57
CA GLN A 165 -8.95 -8.00 4.72
C GLN A 165 -8.20 -8.95 5.66
N THR A 166 -7.03 -8.54 6.13
CA THR A 166 -6.21 -9.27 7.08
C THR A 166 -5.51 -8.32 8.04
N LYS A 167 -5.15 -8.82 9.21
CA LYS A 167 -4.33 -8.06 10.14
C LYS A 167 -2.86 -8.17 9.74
N VAL A 168 -2.19 -7.03 9.60
CA VAL A 168 -0.74 -6.95 9.41
C VAL A 168 -0.13 -6.42 10.70
N ASP A 169 0.73 -7.23 11.33
CA ASP A 169 1.45 -6.85 12.54
C ASP A 169 2.72 -6.09 12.15
N PHE A 170 2.84 -4.82 12.54
CA PHE A 170 4.05 -4.00 12.35
C PHE A 170 4.96 -3.96 13.59
N GLY A 171 4.68 -4.75 14.62
CA GLY A 171 5.51 -4.85 15.84
C GLY A 171 5.34 -3.68 16.79
N GLY A 172 4.20 -3.02 16.80
CA GLY A 172 3.82 -1.96 17.72
C GLY A 172 2.54 -2.30 18.49
N ASN A 173 2.18 -1.49 19.48
CA ASN A 173 0.89 -1.59 20.14
C ASN A 173 -0.21 -1.38 19.08
N ASP A 174 -0.90 -2.44 18.73
CA ASP A 174 -1.98 -2.47 17.74
C ASP A 174 -3.25 -1.73 18.21
N GLY A 175 -3.08 -0.57 18.85
CA GLY A 175 -4.18 0.26 19.35
C GLY A 175 -5.01 0.93 18.25
N GLY A 176 -4.59 0.83 17.00
CA GLY A 176 -5.35 1.31 15.86
C GLY A 176 -6.42 0.28 15.46
N SER A 177 -7.59 0.35 16.08
CA SER A 177 -8.78 -0.28 15.50
C SER A 177 -9.24 0.60 14.34
N SER A 178 -8.72 0.37 13.16
CA SER A 178 -9.43 0.78 11.97
C SER A 178 -10.48 -0.30 11.68
N ASN A 179 -11.73 0.04 11.82
CA ASN A 179 -12.76 -0.59 11.04
C ASN A 179 -12.58 0.02 9.64
N PRO A 180 -11.86 -0.62 8.70
CA PRO A 180 -11.77 -0.06 7.36
C PRO A 180 -13.18 -0.08 6.81
N ASP A 181 -13.67 1.07 6.39
CA ASP A 181 -14.84 1.12 5.56
C ASP A 181 -14.63 0.15 4.39
N ASN A 182 -15.63 -0.66 4.13
CA ASN A 182 -15.60 -1.63 3.05
C ASN A 182 -15.49 -0.87 1.71
N GLY A 183 -14.26 -0.69 1.26
CA GLY A 183 -13.93 -0.01 0.01
C GLY A 183 -13.08 1.26 0.18
N LEU A 184 -12.38 1.60 -0.86
CA LEU A 184 -11.74 2.91 -1.02
C LEU A 184 -12.83 3.96 -1.12
N GLY A 185 -12.85 4.93 -0.20
CA GLY A 185 -13.71 6.10 -0.37
C GLY A 185 -13.46 6.74 -1.74
N SER A 186 -14.49 7.31 -2.35
CA SER A 186 -14.43 7.84 -3.74
C SER A 186 -13.24 8.77 -3.97
N TYR A 187 -12.84 9.55 -2.99
CA TYR A 187 -11.67 10.43 -3.06
C TYR A 187 -10.35 9.65 -3.19
N LEU A 188 -10.14 8.62 -2.34
CA LEU A 188 -8.91 7.81 -2.37
C LEU A 188 -8.84 6.94 -3.61
N CYS A 189 -9.99 6.41 -4.06
CA CYS A 189 -10.09 5.72 -5.33
C CYS A 189 -9.67 6.64 -6.49
N ALA A 190 -10.22 7.86 -6.56
CA ALA A 190 -9.87 8.85 -7.57
C ALA A 190 -8.36 9.14 -7.58
N LYS A 191 -7.77 9.33 -6.40
CA LYS A 191 -6.33 9.61 -6.28
C LYS A 191 -5.45 8.45 -6.72
N ILE A 192 -5.79 7.22 -6.36
CA ILE A 192 -5.05 6.04 -6.80
C ILE A 192 -5.18 5.87 -8.33
N MET A 193 -6.37 6.10 -8.89
CA MET A 193 -6.57 6.05 -10.34
C MET A 193 -5.78 7.11 -11.09
N GLU A 194 -5.64 8.32 -10.54
CA GLU A 194 -4.76 9.35 -11.07
C GLU A 194 -3.28 8.88 -11.10
N LEU A 195 -2.82 8.24 -10.02
CA LEU A 195 -1.47 7.68 -9.94
C LEU A 195 -1.23 6.55 -10.96
N LEU A 196 -2.27 5.81 -11.30
CA LEU A 196 -2.27 4.78 -12.34
C LEU A 196 -2.28 5.35 -13.77
N GLY A 197 -2.55 6.66 -13.91
CA GLY A 197 -2.64 7.33 -15.20
C GLY A 197 -3.99 7.14 -15.91
N TYR A 198 -5.01 6.69 -15.20
CA TYR A 198 -6.37 6.63 -15.74
C TYR A 198 -7.00 8.04 -15.76
N LYS A 199 -7.55 8.45 -16.91
CA LYS A 199 -8.16 9.79 -17.10
C LYS A 199 -9.65 9.86 -16.76
N GLU A 200 -10.33 8.72 -16.77
CA GLU A 200 -11.77 8.61 -16.51
C GLU A 200 -12.04 7.32 -15.72
N TYR A 201 -12.73 7.42 -14.59
CA TYR A 201 -13.08 6.27 -13.73
C TYR A 201 -14.37 6.54 -12.96
N ASN A 202 -15.12 5.47 -12.74
CA ASN A 202 -16.24 5.41 -11.82
C ASN A 202 -15.82 4.64 -10.57
N CYS A 203 -15.61 5.34 -9.46
CA CYS A 203 -15.40 4.76 -8.15
C CYS A 203 -16.72 4.54 -7.40
#